data_387503944f544a4174fcdbe03af568e4
#
_entry.id   387503944f544a4174fcdbe03af568e4
#
_cell.length_a   1.000
_cell.length_b   1.000
_cell.length_c   1.000
_cell.angle_alpha   90.00
_cell.angle_beta   90.00
_cell.angle_gamma   90.00
#
_symmetry.space_group_name_H-M   'P 1'
#
loop_
_entity.id
_entity.type
_entity.pdbx_description
1 polymer ?
#
loop_
_entity_poly.entity_id
_entity_poly.type
_entity_poly.pdbx_seq_one_letter_code
_entity_poly.pdbx_strand_id
1 'polypeptide(L)'
;FGAARRESYRKNSRKPIVEDGTLEDDLQRRDFTINAMAFDLWPERFGRLIDPFCGRQDLRRRLLRTPLDPLQTFEDDPLRMIRAARFAAQLRFHVAPEVFAAMHEKAHRVDILSQERITDELQKMLCAPQPSVGFKILEATGILERILPELVALKGVETIEGHRHKDNFYHTLQVVDNLAALDASRACEEDGVWLRWAALFHDIAKPVVKRFVPGTGWTFHGHEELGARMVARIFRRLKLPVDHRMEYVQKLVRLHHRPVALVDEQVTDSAIRRLLFEAGDALEDLMLLVRADVTSKNPRRVRRYLEAFDRLEQRMAEVEEKDRIRNFQPPVDGEEIMRVLGLAEGVAVGLIKEAIKEAVLEGRIPNEHDAAFEYMMAIKDEALRRAALFEEMVATLQGPERKALGAIKEVLFRGDLPTDHEAALAKLHQIKETVLAASAEAAPFSPAKGPEAVR
;
A
#
# COMPACT_ATOMS: atom_id res chain seq x y z
N PHE A 1 -4.05 39.65 3.19
CA PHE A 1 -5.37 40.24 3.50
C PHE A 1 -6.35 39.78 2.44
N GLY A 2 -7.54 39.29 2.84
CA GLY A 2 -8.64 38.92 1.96
C GLY A 2 -9.92 39.65 2.37
N ALA A 3 -10.80 39.93 1.41
CA ALA A 3 -12.12 40.44 1.73
C ALA A 3 -12.98 39.33 2.34
N ALA A 4 -13.91 39.73 3.26
CA ALA A 4 -14.92 38.82 3.74
C ALA A 4 -15.83 38.38 2.59
N ARG A 5 -16.21 37.11 2.52
CA ARG A 5 -16.89 36.50 1.39
C ARG A 5 -18.19 35.85 1.82
N ARG A 6 -19.22 36.03 1.00
CA ARG A 6 -20.44 35.25 1.02
C ARG A 6 -20.37 34.23 -0.11
N GLU A 7 -20.70 32.99 0.16
CA GLU A 7 -20.69 31.91 -0.84
C GLU A 7 -22.11 31.33 -0.99
N SER A 8 -22.53 31.10 -2.22
CA SER A 8 -23.74 30.36 -2.55
C SER A 8 -23.38 29.23 -3.51
N TYR A 9 -24.06 28.08 -3.42
CA TYR A 9 -23.73 26.87 -4.18
C TYR A 9 -24.91 26.47 -5.07
N ARG A 10 -24.63 26.06 -6.31
CA ARG A 10 -25.63 25.43 -7.18
C ARG A 10 -25.72 23.94 -6.87
N LYS A 11 -26.91 23.35 -6.90
CA LYS A 11 -27.23 21.97 -6.49
C LYS A 11 -26.32 20.89 -7.06
N ASN A 12 -25.74 21.09 -8.25
CA ASN A 12 -24.82 20.10 -8.89
C ASN A 12 -23.42 20.68 -9.18
N SER A 13 -23.04 21.74 -8.48
CA SER A 13 -21.74 22.38 -8.67
C SER A 13 -21.09 22.66 -7.33
N ARG A 14 -19.83 22.26 -7.20
CA ARG A 14 -18.96 22.60 -6.06
C ARG A 14 -18.25 23.95 -6.20
N LYS A 15 -18.46 24.66 -7.34
CA LYS A 15 -17.89 25.99 -7.52
C LYS A 15 -18.85 26.99 -6.86
N PRO A 16 -18.42 27.66 -5.76
CA PRO A 16 -19.22 28.69 -5.14
C PRO A 16 -19.38 29.89 -6.08
N ILE A 17 -20.53 30.52 -6.03
CA ILE A 17 -20.69 31.90 -6.46
C ILE A 17 -20.24 32.73 -5.27
N VAL A 18 -19.17 33.50 -5.48
CA VAL A 18 -18.52 34.30 -4.41
C VAL A 18 -18.94 35.74 -4.59
N GLU A 19 -19.48 36.33 -3.52
CA GLU A 19 -19.89 37.73 -3.44
C GLU A 19 -19.20 38.37 -2.22
N ASP A 20 -19.15 39.71 -2.20
CA ASP A 20 -18.69 40.44 -1.02
C ASP A 20 -19.67 40.19 0.12
N GLY A 21 -19.12 39.85 1.29
CA GLY A 21 -19.87 39.48 2.47
C GLY A 21 -19.43 40.23 3.73
N THR A 22 -20.22 40.11 4.78
CA THR A 22 -19.83 40.53 6.12
C THR A 22 -18.87 39.56 6.76
N LEU A 23 -18.21 39.94 7.86
CA LEU A 23 -17.42 39.04 8.67
C LEU A 23 -18.23 37.83 9.17
N GLU A 24 -19.52 38.07 9.50
CA GLU A 24 -20.41 36.99 9.94
C GLU A 24 -20.69 36.00 8.83
N ASP A 25 -20.93 36.46 7.59
CA ASP A 25 -21.09 35.61 6.42
C ASP A 25 -19.83 34.76 6.18
N ASP A 26 -18.63 35.33 6.35
CA ASP A 26 -17.37 34.60 6.17
C ASP A 26 -17.15 33.53 7.26
N LEU A 27 -17.50 33.83 8.50
CA LEU A 27 -17.39 32.86 9.62
C LEU A 27 -18.45 31.76 9.51
N GLN A 28 -19.67 32.10 9.06
CA GLN A 28 -20.81 31.20 8.92
C GLN A 28 -20.57 30.11 7.87
N ARG A 29 -19.91 30.43 6.74
CA ARG A 29 -19.62 29.51 5.65
C ARG A 29 -18.49 28.51 5.97
N ARG A 30 -17.81 28.62 7.12
CA ARG A 30 -16.71 27.73 7.48
C ARG A 30 -17.21 26.34 7.86
N ASP A 31 -16.28 25.38 7.87
CA ASP A 31 -16.59 23.97 8.13
C ASP A 31 -17.04 23.70 9.57
N PHE A 32 -16.28 24.17 10.56
CA PHE A 32 -16.56 23.90 11.98
C PHE A 32 -16.48 25.16 12.82
N THR A 33 -17.26 25.19 13.92
CA THR A 33 -17.30 26.29 14.87
C THR A 33 -15.94 26.68 15.41
N ILE A 34 -15.07 25.69 15.66
CA ILE A 34 -13.68 25.89 16.12
C ILE A 34 -12.79 26.62 15.10
N ASN A 35 -13.18 26.63 13.83
CA ASN A 35 -12.52 27.34 12.71
C ASN A 35 -13.28 28.61 12.33
N ALA A 36 -14.44 28.88 12.95
CA ALA A 36 -15.33 30.00 12.67
C ALA A 36 -15.21 31.10 13.73
N MET A 37 -13.98 31.37 14.15
CA MET A 37 -13.62 32.44 15.08
C MET A 37 -12.63 33.41 14.44
N ALA A 38 -12.60 34.65 14.90
CA ALA A 38 -11.66 35.66 14.43
C ALA A 38 -11.16 36.52 15.61
N PHE A 39 -10.01 37.15 15.41
CA PHE A 39 -9.52 38.19 16.32
C PHE A 39 -9.57 39.53 15.62
N ASP A 40 -10.03 40.55 16.35
CA ASP A 40 -9.99 41.93 15.91
C ASP A 40 -8.54 42.43 15.96
N LEU A 41 -8.04 42.94 14.84
CA LEU A 41 -6.70 43.50 14.72
C LEU A 41 -6.70 45.03 14.72
N TRP A 42 -7.89 45.66 14.88
CA TRP A 42 -7.99 47.09 14.94
C TRP A 42 -7.41 47.64 16.23
N PRO A 43 -6.61 48.72 16.25
CA PRO A 43 -5.89 49.16 17.44
C PRO A 43 -6.73 49.28 18.68
N GLU A 44 -7.96 49.85 18.55
CA GLU A 44 -8.87 50.10 19.69
C GLU A 44 -9.50 48.80 20.24
N ARG A 45 -9.48 47.72 19.47
CA ARG A 45 -10.12 46.43 19.81
C ARG A 45 -9.18 45.25 19.62
N PHE A 46 -7.89 45.53 19.58
CA PHE A 46 -6.86 44.53 19.29
C PHE A 46 -6.96 43.35 20.24
N GLY A 47 -7.00 42.14 19.67
CA GLY A 47 -7.10 40.89 20.41
C GLY A 47 -8.50 40.51 20.89
N ARG A 48 -9.54 41.33 20.58
CA ARG A 48 -10.93 40.96 20.88
C ARG A 48 -11.33 39.73 20.07
N LEU A 49 -11.74 38.66 20.78
CA LEU A 49 -12.27 37.46 20.14
C LEU A 49 -13.70 37.70 19.59
N ILE A 50 -13.92 37.34 18.35
CA ILE A 50 -15.22 37.31 17.68
C ILE A 50 -15.58 35.84 17.47
N ASP A 51 -16.60 35.37 18.19
CA ASP A 51 -16.99 33.95 18.25
C ASP A 51 -18.54 33.84 18.21
N PRO A 52 -19.16 34.08 17.04
CA PRO A 52 -20.61 34.08 16.93
C PRO A 52 -21.24 32.68 17.06
N PHE A 53 -20.47 31.61 16.87
CA PHE A 53 -20.95 30.22 16.87
C PHE A 53 -20.49 29.39 18.04
N CYS A 54 -19.98 30.02 19.11
CA CYS A 54 -19.50 29.34 20.32
C CYS A 54 -18.33 28.37 20.08
N GLY A 55 -17.46 28.66 19.10
CA GLY A 55 -16.31 27.82 18.76
C GLY A 55 -15.34 27.63 19.89
N ARG A 56 -15.12 28.65 20.75
CA ARG A 56 -14.31 28.54 21.98
C ARG A 56 -14.88 27.51 22.97
N GLN A 57 -16.20 27.38 23.06
CA GLN A 57 -16.85 26.40 23.92
C GLN A 57 -16.65 25.00 23.37
N ASP A 58 -16.85 24.82 22.06
CA ASP A 58 -16.66 23.54 21.37
C ASP A 58 -15.19 23.09 21.43
N LEU A 59 -14.23 24.02 21.28
CA LEU A 59 -12.81 23.76 21.46
C LEU A 59 -12.50 23.18 22.85
N ARG A 60 -13.08 23.78 23.92
CA ARG A 60 -12.91 23.27 25.30
C ARG A 60 -13.56 21.91 25.52
N ARG A 61 -14.69 21.65 24.83
CA ARG A 61 -15.42 20.37 24.88
C ARG A 61 -14.80 19.32 23.98
N ARG A 62 -13.81 19.70 23.16
CA ARG A 62 -13.22 18.86 22.12
C ARG A 62 -14.29 18.33 21.14
N LEU A 63 -15.16 19.20 20.66
CA LEU A 63 -16.32 18.87 19.84
C LEU A 63 -16.20 19.50 18.45
N LEU A 64 -16.47 18.71 17.41
CA LEU A 64 -16.58 19.17 16.04
C LEU A 64 -18.07 19.37 15.71
N ARG A 65 -18.48 20.63 15.61
CA ARG A 65 -19.84 21.07 15.27
C ARG A 65 -19.76 22.09 14.16
N THR A 66 -20.73 22.10 13.25
CA THR A 66 -20.81 23.07 12.17
C THR A 66 -21.45 24.38 12.63
N PRO A 67 -21.07 25.56 12.10
CA PRO A 67 -21.73 26.84 12.40
C PRO A 67 -23.21 26.84 12.04
N LEU A 68 -23.57 26.21 10.93
CA LEU A 68 -24.94 26.08 10.43
C LEU A 68 -25.42 24.63 10.53
N ASP A 69 -26.64 24.38 10.03
CA ASP A 69 -27.17 23.04 9.84
C ASP A 69 -26.15 22.16 9.09
N PRO A 70 -25.74 21.02 9.67
CA PRO A 70 -24.76 20.15 9.05
C PRO A 70 -25.23 19.57 7.71
N LEU A 71 -26.51 19.33 7.50
CA LEU A 71 -27.05 18.87 6.21
C LEU A 71 -26.77 19.88 5.09
N GLN A 72 -27.03 21.18 5.36
CA GLN A 72 -26.72 22.23 4.41
C GLN A 72 -25.21 22.38 4.22
N THR A 73 -24.44 22.35 5.31
CA THR A 73 -22.97 22.46 5.30
C THR A 73 -22.32 21.41 4.40
N PHE A 74 -22.84 20.18 4.38
CA PHE A 74 -22.32 19.07 3.58
C PHE A 74 -22.93 19.02 2.17
N GLU A 75 -24.10 19.60 1.98
CA GLU A 75 -24.65 19.85 0.64
C GLU A 75 -23.79 20.86 -0.12
N ASP A 76 -23.34 21.92 0.55
CA ASP A 76 -22.52 22.99 -0.01
C ASP A 76 -21.10 22.50 -0.39
N ASP A 77 -20.39 21.86 0.52
CA ASP A 77 -19.08 21.25 0.24
C ASP A 77 -18.94 19.88 0.94
N PRO A 78 -19.15 18.78 0.21
CA PRO A 78 -19.04 17.43 0.76
C PRO A 78 -17.65 17.07 1.32
N LEU A 79 -16.57 17.78 0.92
CA LEU A 79 -15.24 17.54 1.48
C LEU A 79 -15.19 17.77 2.99
N ARG A 80 -16.08 18.62 3.51
CA ARG A 80 -16.17 18.90 4.95
C ARG A 80 -16.48 17.65 5.78
N MET A 81 -17.15 16.64 5.20
CA MET A 81 -17.33 15.34 5.85
C MET A 81 -16.00 14.60 6.07
N ILE A 82 -15.16 14.56 5.05
CA ILE A 82 -13.81 13.93 5.17
C ILE A 82 -12.95 14.75 6.13
N ARG A 83 -13.06 16.08 6.08
CA ARG A 83 -12.37 16.97 7.02
C ARG A 83 -12.82 16.77 8.47
N ALA A 84 -14.12 16.48 8.74
CA ALA A 84 -14.61 16.14 10.07
C ALA A 84 -13.87 14.89 10.62
N ALA A 85 -13.79 13.84 9.83
CA ALA A 85 -13.07 12.62 10.20
C ALA A 85 -11.57 12.88 10.42
N ARG A 86 -10.94 13.67 9.55
CA ARG A 86 -9.54 14.09 9.70
C ARG A 86 -9.31 14.89 10.99
N PHE A 87 -10.11 15.91 11.26
CA PHE A 87 -9.95 16.73 12.48
C PHE A 87 -10.21 15.91 13.75
N ALA A 88 -11.15 14.96 13.72
CA ALA A 88 -11.35 14.03 14.83
C ALA A 88 -10.07 13.23 15.13
N ALA A 89 -9.39 12.72 14.09
CA ALA A 89 -8.13 12.00 14.24
C ALA A 89 -6.97 12.91 14.69
N GLN A 90 -6.82 14.10 14.11
CA GLN A 90 -5.71 15.02 14.37
C GLN A 90 -5.81 15.69 15.74
N LEU A 91 -7.00 16.17 16.11
CA LEU A 91 -7.22 16.93 17.34
C LEU A 91 -7.70 16.07 18.51
N ARG A 92 -8.03 14.79 18.23
CA ARG A 92 -8.69 13.87 19.19
C ARG A 92 -10.01 14.46 19.70
N PHE A 93 -10.80 15.01 18.78
CA PHE A 93 -12.10 15.58 19.04
C PHE A 93 -13.22 14.63 18.68
N HIS A 94 -14.37 14.77 19.33
CA HIS A 94 -15.58 14.04 19.02
C HIS A 94 -16.37 14.77 17.94
N VAL A 95 -16.95 14.04 17.01
CA VAL A 95 -17.92 14.58 16.05
C VAL A 95 -19.26 14.66 16.74
N ALA A 96 -19.92 15.82 16.68
CA ALA A 96 -21.26 16.00 17.25
C ALA A 96 -22.26 15.04 16.64
N PRO A 97 -23.23 14.49 17.41
CA PRO A 97 -24.18 13.48 16.92
C PRO A 97 -24.94 13.92 15.65
N GLU A 98 -25.38 15.17 15.62
CA GLU A 98 -26.07 15.78 14.47
C GLU A 98 -25.16 15.88 13.22
N VAL A 99 -23.87 16.18 13.42
CA VAL A 99 -22.87 16.21 12.35
C VAL A 99 -22.62 14.79 11.82
N PHE A 100 -22.49 13.81 12.72
CA PHE A 100 -22.31 12.40 12.35
C PHE A 100 -23.51 11.86 11.57
N ALA A 101 -24.75 12.15 12.01
CA ALA A 101 -25.98 11.78 11.31
C ALA A 101 -26.04 12.38 9.91
N ALA A 102 -25.70 13.66 9.78
CA ALA A 102 -25.66 14.35 8.48
C ALA A 102 -24.57 13.79 7.55
N MET A 103 -23.38 13.38 8.08
CA MET A 103 -22.35 12.68 7.31
C MET A 103 -22.89 11.38 6.71
N HIS A 104 -23.63 10.60 7.48
CA HIS A 104 -24.23 9.35 7.01
C HIS A 104 -25.29 9.62 5.92
N GLU A 105 -26.18 10.59 6.13
CA GLU A 105 -27.24 10.94 5.17
C GLU A 105 -26.65 11.46 3.84
N LYS A 106 -25.61 12.30 3.92
CA LYS A 106 -24.98 12.95 2.75
C LYS A 106 -23.77 12.20 2.19
N ALA A 107 -23.48 10.99 2.65
CA ALA A 107 -22.32 10.22 2.24
C ALA A 107 -22.17 10.11 0.70
N HIS A 108 -23.29 9.97 -0.02
CA HIS A 108 -23.31 9.90 -1.49
C HIS A 108 -22.76 11.15 -2.18
N ARG A 109 -22.75 12.30 -1.49
CA ARG A 109 -22.27 13.56 -2.06
C ARG A 109 -20.74 13.57 -2.27
N VAL A 110 -19.97 12.68 -1.63
CA VAL A 110 -18.52 12.61 -1.86
C VAL A 110 -18.17 12.21 -3.30
N ASP A 111 -19.10 11.59 -4.03
CA ASP A 111 -18.90 11.13 -5.41
C ASP A 111 -18.64 12.29 -6.39
N ILE A 112 -19.06 13.53 -6.05
CA ILE A 112 -18.78 14.72 -6.88
C ILE A 112 -17.40 15.34 -6.65
N LEU A 113 -16.68 14.88 -5.61
CA LEU A 113 -15.36 15.42 -5.28
C LEU A 113 -14.29 14.90 -6.26
N SER A 114 -13.29 15.73 -6.51
CA SER A 114 -12.10 15.24 -7.22
C SER A 114 -11.27 14.35 -6.32
N GLN A 115 -10.67 13.31 -6.91
CA GLN A 115 -9.86 12.34 -6.17
C GLN A 115 -8.66 13.00 -5.48
N GLU A 116 -8.07 14.03 -6.08
CA GLU A 116 -6.96 14.78 -5.51
C GLU A 116 -7.32 15.43 -4.17
N ARG A 117 -8.53 16.03 -4.06
CA ARG A 117 -8.99 16.63 -2.80
C ARG A 117 -9.25 15.58 -1.73
N ILE A 118 -9.84 14.44 -2.12
CA ILE A 118 -10.07 13.31 -1.21
C ILE A 118 -8.72 12.79 -0.68
N THR A 119 -7.78 12.56 -1.60
CA THR A 119 -6.45 12.01 -1.29
C THR A 119 -5.65 12.94 -0.37
N ASP A 120 -5.70 14.25 -0.60
CA ASP A 120 -5.06 15.24 0.27
C ASP A 120 -5.57 15.15 1.73
N GLU A 121 -6.88 15.01 1.92
CA GLU A 121 -7.45 14.82 3.26
C GLU A 121 -7.10 13.45 3.87
N LEU A 122 -7.05 12.38 3.08
CA LEU A 122 -6.62 11.05 3.54
C LEU A 122 -5.14 11.05 3.96
N GLN A 123 -4.25 11.70 3.21
CA GLN A 123 -2.84 11.83 3.57
C GLN A 123 -2.67 12.59 4.89
N LYS A 124 -3.35 13.72 5.04
CA LYS A 124 -3.36 14.47 6.30
C LYS A 124 -3.94 13.66 7.47
N MET A 125 -4.91 12.78 7.20
CA MET A 125 -5.48 11.89 8.20
C MET A 125 -4.47 10.80 8.60
N LEU A 126 -3.76 10.22 7.64
CA LEU A 126 -2.68 9.25 7.91
C LEU A 126 -1.56 9.86 8.75
N CYS A 127 -1.28 11.15 8.59
CA CYS A 127 -0.31 11.88 9.40
C CYS A 127 -0.81 12.21 10.82
N ALA A 128 -2.07 11.93 11.15
CA ALA A 128 -2.58 12.17 12.50
C ALA A 128 -1.93 11.24 13.54
N PRO A 129 -1.93 11.63 14.82
CA PRO A 129 -1.43 10.76 15.90
C PRO A 129 -2.22 9.46 16.07
N GLN A 130 -3.50 9.45 15.67
CA GLN A 130 -4.37 8.27 15.74
C GLN A 130 -5.27 8.21 14.48
N PRO A 131 -4.72 7.79 13.33
CA PRO A 131 -5.43 7.76 12.07
C PRO A 131 -6.69 6.90 12.09
N SER A 132 -6.69 5.81 12.87
CA SER A 132 -7.83 4.88 12.97
C SER A 132 -9.14 5.57 13.33
N VAL A 133 -9.11 6.66 14.09
CA VAL A 133 -10.31 7.41 14.48
C VAL A 133 -11.02 7.95 13.24
N GLY A 134 -10.28 8.57 12.33
CA GLY A 134 -10.84 9.12 11.09
C GLY A 134 -11.38 8.02 10.17
N PHE A 135 -10.62 6.96 9.95
CA PHE A 135 -11.08 5.84 9.10
C PHE A 135 -12.31 5.13 9.66
N LYS A 136 -12.42 4.98 10.99
CA LYS A 136 -13.64 4.42 11.63
C LYS A 136 -14.85 5.31 11.45
N ILE A 137 -14.69 6.64 11.52
CA ILE A 137 -15.77 7.59 11.26
C ILE A 137 -16.22 7.49 9.78
N LEU A 138 -15.27 7.48 8.84
CA LEU A 138 -15.59 7.34 7.42
C LEU A 138 -16.28 6.00 7.09
N GLU A 139 -15.86 4.92 7.75
CA GLU A 139 -16.48 3.60 7.59
C GLU A 139 -17.89 3.60 8.15
N ALA A 140 -18.08 4.05 9.39
CA ALA A 140 -19.38 4.05 10.07
C ALA A 140 -20.41 4.96 9.40
N THR A 141 -19.98 5.97 8.65
CA THR A 141 -20.85 6.87 7.87
C THR A 141 -21.06 6.43 6.42
N GLY A 142 -20.47 5.29 5.98
CA GLY A 142 -20.56 4.79 4.61
C GLY A 142 -19.73 5.57 3.58
N ILE A 143 -18.96 6.57 4.02
CA ILE A 143 -18.11 7.37 3.13
C ILE A 143 -16.92 6.54 2.65
N LEU A 144 -16.32 5.71 3.53
CA LEU A 144 -15.14 4.92 3.19
C LEU A 144 -15.40 3.93 2.06
N GLU A 145 -16.57 3.33 2.01
CA GLU A 145 -16.96 2.39 0.95
C GLU A 145 -16.96 3.04 -0.44
N ARG A 146 -17.26 4.34 -0.51
CA ARG A 146 -17.27 5.11 -1.77
C ARG A 146 -15.88 5.49 -2.25
N ILE A 147 -14.96 5.77 -1.32
CA ILE A 147 -13.62 6.28 -1.65
C ILE A 147 -12.56 5.18 -1.68
N LEU A 148 -12.67 4.16 -0.80
CA LEU A 148 -11.70 3.08 -0.67
C LEU A 148 -12.39 1.75 -0.30
N PRO A 149 -13.23 1.20 -1.22
CA PRO A 149 -14.01 -0.02 -0.97
C PRO A 149 -13.13 -1.23 -0.65
N GLU A 150 -11.91 -1.29 -1.18
CA GLU A 150 -10.97 -2.38 -0.91
C GLU A 150 -10.60 -2.46 0.58
N LEU A 151 -10.52 -1.32 1.27
CA LEU A 151 -10.24 -1.29 2.70
C LEU A 151 -11.47 -1.78 3.51
N VAL A 152 -12.68 -1.39 3.09
CA VAL A 152 -13.92 -1.86 3.73
C VAL A 152 -14.12 -3.36 3.54
N ALA A 153 -13.69 -3.93 2.41
CA ALA A 153 -13.74 -5.37 2.14
C ALA A 153 -12.94 -6.22 3.15
N LEU A 154 -11.97 -5.62 3.86
CA LEU A 154 -11.25 -6.29 4.96
C LEU A 154 -12.12 -6.56 6.19
N LYS A 155 -13.27 -5.87 6.31
CA LYS A 155 -14.17 -5.97 7.47
C LYS A 155 -14.93 -7.29 7.47
N GLY A 156 -15.12 -7.81 8.66
CA GLY A 156 -15.92 -9.01 8.89
C GLY A 156 -15.09 -10.16 9.43
N VAL A 157 -15.83 -11.08 10.05
CA VAL A 157 -15.27 -12.29 10.66
C VAL A 157 -16.17 -13.46 10.31
N GLU A 158 -15.59 -14.50 9.73
CA GLU A 158 -16.28 -15.74 9.47
C GLU A 158 -15.75 -16.83 10.38
N THR A 159 -16.63 -17.72 10.78
CA THR A 159 -16.29 -18.91 11.58
C THR A 159 -16.79 -20.15 10.83
N ILE A 160 -15.87 -21.03 10.44
CA ILE A 160 -16.16 -22.32 9.82
C ILE A 160 -15.44 -23.40 10.64
N GLU A 161 -16.13 -24.46 11.00
CA GLU A 161 -15.59 -25.59 11.81
C GLU A 161 -14.86 -25.13 13.08
N GLY A 162 -15.34 -24.07 13.74
CA GLY A 162 -14.70 -23.50 14.93
C GLY A 162 -13.47 -22.62 14.68
N HIS A 163 -12.99 -22.56 13.44
CA HIS A 163 -11.88 -21.69 13.05
C HIS A 163 -12.39 -20.29 12.71
N ARG A 164 -11.92 -19.30 13.48
CA ARG A 164 -12.27 -17.89 13.32
C ARG A 164 -11.04 -17.10 12.88
N HIS A 165 -11.15 -16.26 11.84
CA HIS A 165 -10.10 -15.30 11.51
C HIS A 165 -10.31 -13.96 12.22
N LYS A 166 -9.27 -13.14 12.28
CA LYS A 166 -9.36 -11.76 12.78
C LYS A 166 -10.21 -10.91 11.83
N ASP A 167 -10.82 -9.86 12.36
CA ASP A 167 -11.32 -8.77 11.53
C ASP A 167 -10.11 -7.98 11.02
N ASN A 168 -9.82 -8.14 9.73
CA ASN A 168 -8.62 -7.56 9.11
C ASN A 168 -8.73 -6.03 8.98
N PHE A 169 -9.94 -5.46 8.91
CA PHE A 169 -10.13 -4.01 8.89
C PHE A 169 -9.63 -3.35 10.18
N TYR A 170 -10.14 -3.79 11.32
CA TYR A 170 -9.72 -3.23 12.62
C TYR A 170 -8.28 -3.58 12.95
N HIS A 171 -7.78 -4.74 12.49
CA HIS A 171 -6.39 -5.08 12.59
C HIS A 171 -5.51 -4.09 11.82
N THR A 172 -5.83 -3.84 10.54
CA THR A 172 -5.09 -2.88 9.70
C THR A 172 -5.07 -1.48 10.32
N LEU A 173 -6.20 -1.01 10.82
CA LEU A 173 -6.24 0.30 11.50
C LEU A 173 -5.40 0.33 12.77
N GLN A 174 -5.32 -0.77 13.52
CA GLN A 174 -4.44 -0.87 14.68
C GLN A 174 -2.96 -0.83 14.27
N VAL A 175 -2.59 -1.49 13.17
CA VAL A 175 -1.23 -1.44 12.61
C VAL A 175 -0.85 0.00 12.23
N VAL A 176 -1.75 0.74 11.59
CA VAL A 176 -1.51 2.16 11.25
C VAL A 176 -1.33 3.01 12.51
N ASP A 177 -2.12 2.80 13.56
CA ASP A 177 -1.97 3.52 14.84
C ASP A 177 -0.66 3.15 15.55
N ASN A 178 -0.30 1.85 15.57
CA ASN A 178 0.97 1.40 16.16
C ASN A 178 2.16 2.04 15.43
N LEU A 179 2.12 2.06 14.10
CA LEU A 179 3.16 2.69 13.30
C LEU A 179 3.22 4.20 13.56
N ALA A 180 2.06 4.87 13.70
CA ALA A 180 2.00 6.28 14.05
C ALA A 180 2.66 6.59 15.39
N ALA A 181 2.59 5.65 16.34
CA ALA A 181 3.25 5.79 17.65
C ALA A 181 4.75 5.51 17.59
N LEU A 182 5.18 4.52 16.78
CA LEU A 182 6.59 4.16 16.59
C LEU A 182 7.37 5.22 15.81
N ASP A 183 6.75 5.84 14.83
CA ASP A 183 7.36 6.79 13.89
C ASP A 183 6.81 8.21 14.03
N ALA A 184 6.54 8.63 15.27
CA ALA A 184 5.88 9.91 15.54
C ALA A 184 6.68 11.14 15.04
N SER A 185 8.01 11.05 15.01
CA SER A 185 8.89 12.13 14.54
C SER A 185 8.87 12.32 13.02
N ARG A 186 8.63 11.26 12.23
CA ARG A 186 8.66 11.26 10.76
C ARG A 186 7.29 11.47 10.11
N ALA A 187 6.22 11.40 10.88
CA ALA A 187 4.84 11.37 10.40
C ALA A 187 4.41 12.52 9.48
N CYS A 188 5.04 13.68 9.64
CA CYS A 188 4.73 14.89 8.87
C CYS A 188 5.81 15.24 7.85
N GLU A 189 6.85 14.45 7.75
CA GLU A 189 7.85 14.57 6.69
C GLU A 189 7.34 13.97 5.40
N GLU A 190 7.80 14.47 4.27
CA GLU A 190 7.29 14.14 2.94
C GLU A 190 7.30 12.63 2.65
N ASP A 191 8.25 11.89 3.23
CA ASP A 191 8.42 10.45 3.04
C ASP A 191 7.68 9.57 4.08
N GLY A 192 7.46 10.06 5.29
CA GLY A 192 6.82 9.27 6.36
C GLY A 192 5.37 8.84 6.07
N VAL A 193 4.64 9.59 5.27
CA VAL A 193 3.27 9.25 4.88
C VAL A 193 3.20 7.97 4.03
N TRP A 194 4.23 7.67 3.24
CA TRP A 194 4.24 6.49 2.35
C TRP A 194 4.38 5.18 3.13
N LEU A 195 5.11 5.20 4.24
CA LEU A 195 5.17 4.07 5.16
C LEU A 195 3.78 3.79 5.78
N ARG A 196 3.01 4.84 6.08
CA ARG A 196 1.63 4.70 6.59
C ARG A 196 0.65 4.22 5.54
N TRP A 197 0.83 4.60 4.26
CA TRP A 197 0.11 3.98 3.15
C TRP A 197 0.44 2.50 3.01
N ALA A 198 1.71 2.11 3.17
CA ALA A 198 2.10 0.71 3.16
C ALA A 198 1.43 -0.06 4.30
N ALA A 199 1.39 0.50 5.52
CA ALA A 199 0.67 -0.08 6.64
C ALA A 199 -0.85 -0.21 6.38
N LEU A 200 -1.47 0.77 5.71
CA LEU A 200 -2.88 0.71 5.37
C LEU A 200 -3.19 -0.37 4.32
N PHE A 201 -2.22 -0.70 3.45
CA PHE A 201 -2.41 -1.63 2.34
C PHE A 201 -1.72 -2.98 2.51
N HIS A 202 -0.99 -3.23 3.61
CA HIS A 202 -0.22 -4.47 3.76
C HIS A 202 -1.06 -5.73 3.56
N ASP A 203 -2.29 -5.72 4.06
CA ASP A 203 -3.23 -6.83 4.03
C ASP A 203 -4.37 -6.68 3.00
N ILE A 204 -4.32 -5.68 2.13
CA ILE A 204 -5.45 -5.25 1.26
C ILE A 204 -6.00 -6.36 0.36
N ALA A 205 -5.19 -7.36 0.03
CA ALA A 205 -5.61 -8.48 -0.82
C ALA A 205 -6.16 -9.69 -0.06
N LYS A 206 -6.13 -9.71 1.28
CA LYS A 206 -6.64 -10.85 2.07
C LYS A 206 -8.06 -11.28 1.71
N PRO A 207 -9.02 -10.36 1.49
CA PRO A 207 -10.38 -10.76 1.10
C PRO A 207 -10.45 -11.52 -0.23
N VAL A 208 -9.54 -11.20 -1.16
CA VAL A 208 -9.53 -11.78 -2.51
C VAL A 208 -8.94 -13.20 -2.53
N VAL A 209 -7.92 -13.44 -1.69
CA VAL A 209 -7.19 -14.73 -1.65
C VAL A 209 -7.68 -15.65 -0.53
N LYS A 210 -8.59 -15.17 0.30
CA LYS A 210 -9.12 -15.90 1.45
C LYS A 210 -9.72 -17.25 1.04
N ARG A 211 -9.25 -18.33 1.66
CA ARG A 211 -9.74 -19.69 1.46
C ARG A 211 -9.82 -20.43 2.78
N PHE A 212 -10.84 -21.25 2.93
CA PHE A 212 -10.93 -22.19 4.04
C PHE A 212 -10.40 -23.55 3.58
N VAL A 213 -9.46 -24.11 4.35
CA VAL A 213 -8.87 -25.43 4.10
C VAL A 213 -9.24 -26.33 5.28
N PRO A 214 -10.01 -27.42 5.08
CA PRO A 214 -10.38 -28.34 6.15
C PRO A 214 -9.16 -28.83 6.93
N GLY A 215 -9.23 -28.84 8.25
CA GLY A 215 -8.13 -29.22 9.14
C GLY A 215 -7.03 -28.18 9.35
N THR A 216 -6.91 -27.18 8.48
CA THR A 216 -5.94 -26.07 8.61
C THR A 216 -6.63 -24.77 9.05
N GLY A 217 -7.85 -24.55 8.59
CA GLY A 217 -8.60 -23.32 8.82
C GLY A 217 -8.42 -22.29 7.68
N TRP A 218 -8.50 -21.01 8.03
CA TRP A 218 -8.39 -19.91 7.07
C TRP A 218 -6.96 -19.68 6.59
N THR A 219 -6.78 -19.60 5.27
CA THR A 219 -5.50 -19.32 4.61
C THR A 219 -5.60 -18.08 3.72
N PHE A 220 -4.47 -17.37 3.55
CA PHE A 220 -4.39 -16.12 2.80
C PHE A 220 -3.14 -16.09 1.90
N HIS A 221 -2.73 -17.23 1.36
CA HIS A 221 -1.52 -17.34 0.56
C HIS A 221 -1.52 -16.40 -0.65
N GLY A 222 -0.40 -15.73 -0.87
CA GLY A 222 -0.18 -14.83 -2.01
C GLY A 222 -0.85 -13.47 -1.87
N HIS A 223 -1.35 -13.09 -0.67
CA HIS A 223 -1.92 -11.76 -0.44
C HIS A 223 -0.87 -10.66 -0.59
N GLU A 224 0.39 -10.93 -0.30
CA GLU A 224 1.50 -10.00 -0.39
C GLU A 224 1.72 -9.55 -1.85
N GLU A 225 1.85 -10.51 -2.75
CA GLU A 225 2.09 -10.25 -4.17
C GLU A 225 0.85 -9.65 -4.85
N LEU A 226 -0.34 -10.16 -4.55
CA LEU A 226 -1.58 -9.59 -5.06
C LEU A 226 -1.82 -8.18 -4.50
N GLY A 227 -1.52 -7.96 -3.22
CA GLY A 227 -1.61 -6.66 -2.54
C GLY A 227 -0.73 -5.62 -3.23
N ALA A 228 0.52 -5.94 -3.50
CA ALA A 228 1.43 -5.07 -4.23
C ALA A 228 0.88 -4.69 -5.62
N ARG A 229 0.25 -5.63 -6.35
CA ARG A 229 -0.43 -5.33 -7.62
C ARG A 229 -1.68 -4.46 -7.44
N MET A 230 -2.44 -4.66 -6.37
CA MET A 230 -3.61 -3.82 -6.05
C MET A 230 -3.23 -2.38 -5.73
N VAL A 231 -2.10 -2.15 -5.05
CA VAL A 231 -1.57 -0.81 -4.76
C VAL A 231 -1.48 0.03 -6.03
N ALA A 232 -0.95 -0.50 -7.14
CA ALA A 232 -0.83 0.26 -8.39
C ALA A 232 -2.19 0.73 -8.95
N ARG A 233 -3.25 -0.08 -8.81
CA ARG A 233 -4.61 0.30 -9.23
C ARG A 233 -5.21 1.36 -8.32
N ILE A 234 -5.03 1.19 -7.01
CA ILE A 234 -5.54 2.13 -5.99
C ILE A 234 -4.84 3.49 -6.15
N PHE A 235 -3.52 3.51 -6.31
CA PHE A 235 -2.74 4.75 -6.51
C PHE A 235 -3.24 5.54 -7.72
N ARG A 236 -3.43 4.88 -8.88
CA ARG A 236 -3.96 5.54 -10.08
C ARG A 236 -5.37 6.10 -9.86
N ARG A 237 -6.25 5.34 -9.19
CA ARG A 237 -7.63 5.76 -8.91
C ARG A 237 -7.67 6.94 -7.95
N LEU A 238 -6.90 6.91 -6.89
CA LEU A 238 -6.79 7.97 -5.89
C LEU A 238 -5.92 9.15 -6.37
N LYS A 239 -5.34 9.10 -7.57
CA LYS A 239 -4.42 10.13 -8.06
C LYS A 239 -3.20 10.36 -7.15
N LEU A 240 -2.76 9.30 -6.48
CA LEU A 240 -1.48 9.28 -5.79
C LEU A 240 -0.32 9.23 -6.81
N PRO A 241 0.90 9.66 -6.45
CA PRO A 241 2.05 9.63 -7.35
C PRO A 241 2.36 8.22 -7.86
N VAL A 242 2.52 8.07 -9.19
CA VAL A 242 2.85 6.80 -9.84
C VAL A 242 4.34 6.82 -10.20
N ASP A 243 5.18 6.87 -9.19
CA ASP A 243 6.63 6.96 -9.26
C ASP A 243 7.28 6.04 -8.21
N HIS A 244 8.53 6.30 -7.82
CA HIS A 244 9.27 5.56 -6.80
C HIS A 244 8.50 5.40 -5.47
N ARG A 245 7.60 6.33 -5.12
CA ARG A 245 6.76 6.26 -3.92
C ARG A 245 5.76 5.11 -4.00
N MET A 246 5.14 4.92 -5.16
CA MET A 246 4.27 3.76 -5.40
C MET A 246 5.08 2.46 -5.33
N GLU A 247 6.25 2.42 -5.96
CA GLU A 247 7.14 1.26 -5.94
C GLU A 247 7.60 0.92 -4.52
N TYR A 248 7.91 1.93 -3.72
CA TYR A 248 8.24 1.78 -2.30
C TYR A 248 7.07 1.14 -1.52
N VAL A 249 5.84 1.65 -1.66
CA VAL A 249 4.66 1.07 -1.00
C VAL A 249 4.42 -0.36 -1.47
N GLN A 250 4.55 -0.64 -2.77
CA GLN A 250 4.43 -1.99 -3.32
C GLN A 250 5.50 -2.95 -2.76
N LYS A 251 6.74 -2.47 -2.62
CA LYS A 251 7.84 -3.23 -2.04
C LYS A 251 7.55 -3.62 -0.60
N LEU A 252 7.13 -2.67 0.23
CA LEU A 252 6.79 -2.93 1.63
C LEU A 252 5.61 -3.90 1.77
N VAL A 253 4.55 -3.71 0.98
CA VAL A 253 3.39 -4.63 0.95
C VAL A 253 3.82 -6.03 0.52
N ARG A 254 4.70 -6.18 -0.46
CA ARG A 254 5.20 -7.47 -0.91
C ARG A 254 6.05 -8.17 0.16
N LEU A 255 6.84 -7.42 0.89
CA LEU A 255 7.85 -7.97 1.81
C LEU A 255 7.40 -8.07 3.26
N HIS A 256 6.27 -7.45 3.67
CA HIS A 256 5.90 -7.30 5.08
C HIS A 256 5.86 -8.62 5.87
N HIS A 257 5.56 -9.72 5.23
CA HIS A 257 5.49 -11.04 5.88
C HIS A 257 6.83 -11.79 5.91
N ARG A 258 7.83 -11.35 5.12
CA ARG A 258 9.15 -12.01 5.03
C ARG A 258 9.90 -12.01 6.37
N PRO A 259 10.04 -10.88 7.11
CA PRO A 259 10.73 -10.90 8.40
C PRO A 259 10.08 -11.83 9.42
N VAL A 260 8.74 -11.97 9.40
CA VAL A 260 8.02 -12.88 10.29
C VAL A 260 8.40 -14.34 10.04
N ALA A 261 8.65 -14.72 8.80
CA ALA A 261 9.10 -16.05 8.43
C ALA A 261 10.59 -16.31 8.81
N LEU A 262 11.36 -15.23 9.05
CA LEU A 262 12.78 -15.28 9.37
C LEU A 262 13.11 -15.20 10.87
N VAL A 263 12.11 -15.14 11.75
CA VAL A 263 12.35 -15.12 13.21
C VAL A 263 12.66 -16.50 13.80
N ASP A 264 12.61 -17.56 13.02
CA ASP A 264 13.00 -18.91 13.44
C ASP A 264 14.52 -19.02 13.57
N GLU A 265 15.00 -19.68 14.62
CA GLU A 265 16.44 -19.87 14.88
C GLU A 265 17.16 -20.71 13.82
N GLN A 266 16.43 -21.47 13.01
CA GLN A 266 16.95 -22.31 11.93
C GLN A 266 17.09 -21.60 10.58
N VAL A 267 16.81 -20.31 10.52
CA VAL A 267 16.88 -19.53 9.26
C VAL A 267 18.31 -19.42 8.75
N THR A 268 18.48 -19.68 7.46
CA THR A 268 19.78 -19.66 6.78
C THR A 268 20.23 -18.22 6.46
N ASP A 269 21.52 -17.99 6.40
CA ASP A 269 22.09 -16.69 5.99
C ASP A 269 21.67 -16.32 4.56
N SER A 270 21.44 -17.31 3.67
CA SER A 270 20.95 -17.03 2.31
C SER A 270 19.55 -16.40 2.31
N ALA A 271 18.66 -16.81 3.22
CA ALA A 271 17.35 -16.19 3.36
C ALA A 271 17.44 -14.74 3.88
N ILE A 272 18.40 -14.48 4.77
CA ILE A 272 18.69 -13.13 5.28
C ILE A 272 19.29 -12.25 4.16
N ARG A 273 20.29 -12.76 3.39
CA ARG A 273 20.87 -12.03 2.25
C ARG A 273 19.79 -11.64 1.24
N ARG A 274 18.87 -12.56 0.95
CA ARG A 274 17.76 -12.29 0.03
C ARG A 274 16.85 -11.18 0.55
N LEU A 275 16.51 -11.18 1.84
CA LEU A 275 15.71 -10.09 2.43
C LEU A 275 16.46 -8.76 2.38
N LEU A 276 17.75 -8.72 2.75
CA LEU A 276 18.59 -7.52 2.70
C LEU A 276 18.63 -6.93 1.28
N PHE A 277 18.83 -7.78 0.28
CA PHE A 277 18.87 -7.39 -1.11
C PHE A 277 17.51 -6.88 -1.62
N GLU A 278 16.42 -7.61 -1.35
CA GLU A 278 15.07 -7.24 -1.82
C GLU A 278 14.56 -5.97 -1.14
N ALA A 279 14.82 -5.79 0.16
CA ALA A 279 14.40 -4.61 0.92
C ALA A 279 15.27 -3.38 0.55
N GLY A 280 16.57 -3.57 0.41
CA GLY A 280 17.50 -2.46 0.15
C GLY A 280 17.37 -1.35 1.18
N ASP A 281 17.26 -0.09 0.73
CA ASP A 281 17.11 1.09 1.58
C ASP A 281 15.80 1.14 2.37
N ALA A 282 14.81 0.32 2.00
CA ALA A 282 13.53 0.24 2.72
C ALA A 282 13.54 -0.75 3.91
N LEU A 283 14.70 -1.31 4.28
CA LEU A 283 14.79 -2.35 5.31
C LEU A 283 14.32 -1.86 6.69
N GLU A 284 14.76 -0.69 7.12
CA GLU A 284 14.39 -0.11 8.40
C GLU A 284 12.89 0.16 8.48
N ASP A 285 12.32 0.67 7.40
CA ASP A 285 10.87 0.92 7.31
C ASP A 285 10.06 -0.37 7.25
N LEU A 286 10.59 -1.40 6.60
CA LEU A 286 10.00 -2.73 6.61
C LEU A 286 9.96 -3.30 8.03
N MET A 287 11.04 -3.16 8.80
CA MET A 287 11.09 -3.62 10.19
C MET A 287 10.14 -2.82 11.10
N LEU A 288 10.00 -1.51 10.89
CA LEU A 288 8.99 -0.70 11.58
C LEU A 288 7.56 -1.19 11.28
N LEU A 289 7.26 -1.46 10.02
CA LEU A 289 5.95 -1.99 9.59
C LEU A 289 5.65 -3.34 10.26
N VAL A 290 6.61 -4.26 10.24
CA VAL A 290 6.45 -5.61 10.83
C VAL A 290 6.29 -5.53 12.35
N ARG A 291 7.01 -4.64 13.04
CA ARG A 291 6.83 -4.39 14.48
C ARG A 291 5.45 -3.82 14.78
N ALA A 292 4.95 -2.90 13.95
CA ALA A 292 3.60 -2.34 14.07
C ALA A 292 2.50 -3.39 13.87
N ASP A 293 2.74 -4.40 13.02
CA ASP A 293 1.81 -5.49 12.71
C ASP A 293 1.59 -6.47 13.88
N VAL A 294 2.45 -6.44 14.91
CA VAL A 294 2.29 -7.25 16.11
C VAL A 294 1.12 -6.72 16.97
N THR A 295 -0.09 -7.13 16.66
CA THR A 295 -1.34 -6.63 17.30
C THR A 295 -1.96 -7.62 18.30
N SER A 296 -1.18 -8.55 18.87
CA SER A 296 -1.69 -9.52 19.85
C SER A 296 -2.14 -8.82 21.15
N LYS A 297 -3.29 -9.25 21.69
CA LYS A 297 -3.75 -8.81 23.02
C LYS A 297 -2.96 -9.42 24.19
N ASN A 298 -2.09 -10.42 23.92
CA ASN A 298 -1.26 -11.05 24.92
C ASN A 298 0.11 -10.36 25.00
N PRO A 299 0.44 -9.62 26.07
CA PRO A 299 1.69 -8.88 26.20
C PRO A 299 2.95 -9.77 26.15
N ARG A 300 2.85 -11.00 26.67
CA ARG A 300 3.98 -11.97 26.62
C ARG A 300 4.29 -12.40 25.19
N ARG A 301 3.24 -12.58 24.37
CA ARG A 301 3.38 -12.90 22.95
C ARG A 301 3.97 -11.74 22.17
N VAL A 302 3.49 -10.52 22.42
CA VAL A 302 4.04 -9.28 21.82
C VAL A 302 5.53 -9.17 22.11
N ARG A 303 5.93 -9.25 23.40
CA ARG A 303 7.34 -9.17 23.82
C ARG A 303 8.19 -10.22 23.11
N ARG A 304 7.74 -11.48 23.08
CA ARG A 304 8.48 -12.57 22.41
C ARG A 304 8.73 -12.27 20.92
N TYR A 305 7.74 -11.71 20.20
CA TYR A 305 7.94 -11.34 18.79
C TYR A 305 8.91 -10.18 18.64
N LEU A 306 8.78 -9.14 19.46
CA LEU A 306 9.70 -8.00 19.41
C LEU A 306 11.15 -8.41 19.70
N GLU A 307 11.37 -9.23 20.73
CA GLU A 307 12.70 -9.80 21.03
C GLU A 307 13.23 -10.67 19.88
N ALA A 308 12.37 -11.40 19.17
CA ALA A 308 12.77 -12.17 18.00
C ALA A 308 13.18 -11.29 16.82
N PHE A 309 12.48 -10.16 16.61
CA PHE A 309 12.89 -9.16 15.61
C PHE A 309 14.20 -8.48 15.98
N ASP A 310 14.44 -8.18 17.27
CA ASP A 310 15.73 -7.62 17.72
C ASP A 310 16.89 -8.58 17.38
N ARG A 311 16.73 -9.89 17.63
CA ARG A 311 17.72 -10.90 17.24
C ARG A 311 17.90 -11.00 15.73
N LEU A 312 16.80 -10.92 14.96
CA LEU A 312 16.86 -10.94 13.50
C LEU A 312 17.63 -9.74 12.97
N GLU A 313 17.38 -8.52 13.50
CA GLU A 313 18.10 -7.30 13.10
C GLU A 313 19.61 -7.42 13.41
N GLN A 314 19.98 -8.00 14.55
CA GLN A 314 21.40 -8.27 14.87
C GLN A 314 22.03 -9.21 13.83
N ARG A 315 21.37 -10.32 13.49
CA ARG A 315 21.86 -11.24 12.46
C ARG A 315 21.93 -10.58 11.07
N MET A 316 20.95 -9.75 10.73
CA MET A 316 20.99 -8.99 9.47
C MET A 316 22.20 -8.05 9.43
N ALA A 317 22.52 -7.37 10.53
CA ALA A 317 23.70 -6.51 10.61
C ALA A 317 25.01 -7.31 10.46
N GLU A 318 25.12 -8.47 11.08
CA GLU A 318 26.28 -9.36 10.95
C GLU A 318 26.48 -9.86 9.51
N VAL A 319 25.39 -10.27 8.85
CA VAL A 319 25.43 -10.71 7.44
C VAL A 319 25.77 -9.54 6.51
N GLU A 320 25.21 -8.36 6.76
CA GLU A 320 25.49 -7.17 5.97
C GLU A 320 26.95 -6.71 6.10
N GLU A 321 27.50 -6.71 7.32
CA GLU A 321 28.90 -6.35 7.56
C GLU A 321 29.85 -7.31 6.83
N LYS A 322 29.54 -8.62 6.85
CA LYS A 322 30.33 -9.66 6.20
C LYS A 322 30.25 -9.61 4.69
N ASP A 323 29.04 -9.54 4.13
CA ASP A 323 28.77 -9.86 2.73
C ASP A 323 28.43 -8.62 1.88
N ARG A 324 28.17 -7.46 2.50
CA ARG A 324 27.82 -6.15 1.85
C ARG A 324 26.74 -6.31 0.78
N ILE A 325 25.63 -6.96 1.16
CA ILE A 325 24.58 -7.39 0.22
C ILE A 325 23.54 -6.30 -0.08
N ARG A 326 23.34 -5.34 0.83
CA ARG A 326 22.34 -4.28 0.62
C ARG A 326 22.73 -3.47 -0.60
N ASN A 327 21.80 -3.38 -1.57
CA ASN A 327 22.00 -2.64 -2.82
C ASN A 327 23.22 -3.10 -3.66
N PHE A 328 23.73 -4.33 -3.46
CA PHE A 328 24.83 -4.78 -4.26
C PHE A 328 24.45 -4.92 -5.74
N GLN A 329 25.41 -4.64 -6.61
CA GLN A 329 25.35 -4.98 -8.02
C GLN A 329 26.22 -6.22 -8.24
N PRO A 330 25.81 -7.16 -9.12
CA PRO A 330 26.66 -8.31 -9.44
C PRO A 330 28.08 -7.84 -9.80
N PRO A 331 29.12 -8.44 -9.21
CA PRO A 331 30.51 -7.99 -9.37
C PRO A 331 31.00 -8.02 -10.82
N VAL A 332 30.37 -8.81 -11.68
CA VAL A 332 30.54 -8.82 -13.13
C VAL A 332 29.28 -8.19 -13.73
N ASP A 333 29.41 -7.08 -14.41
CA ASP A 333 28.31 -6.36 -15.02
C ASP A 333 27.95 -6.87 -16.44
N GLY A 334 26.85 -6.33 -17.00
CA GLY A 334 26.37 -6.73 -18.33
C GLY A 334 27.34 -6.36 -19.46
N GLU A 335 28.05 -5.25 -19.34
CA GLU A 335 29.02 -4.79 -20.35
C GLU A 335 30.25 -5.71 -20.37
N GLU A 336 30.70 -6.13 -19.22
CA GLU A 336 31.80 -7.10 -19.12
C GLU A 336 31.40 -8.47 -19.65
N ILE A 337 30.21 -8.96 -19.31
CA ILE A 337 29.67 -10.22 -19.87
C ILE A 337 29.67 -10.17 -21.40
N MET A 338 29.11 -9.10 -21.98
CA MET A 338 29.05 -8.91 -23.43
C MET A 338 30.45 -8.89 -24.06
N ARG A 339 31.36 -8.15 -23.45
CA ARG A 339 32.74 -8.01 -23.94
C ARG A 339 33.51 -9.31 -23.90
N VAL A 340 33.45 -10.05 -22.79
CA VAL A 340 34.22 -11.28 -22.56
C VAL A 340 33.69 -12.45 -23.40
N LEU A 341 32.38 -12.56 -23.52
CA LEU A 341 31.73 -13.68 -24.21
C LEU A 341 31.39 -13.36 -25.70
N GLY A 342 31.64 -12.13 -26.15
CA GLY A 342 31.32 -11.71 -27.51
C GLY A 342 29.82 -11.65 -27.80
N LEU A 343 29.01 -11.35 -26.80
CA LEU A 343 27.54 -11.35 -26.91
C LEU A 343 27.00 -9.94 -27.17
N ALA A 344 25.89 -9.87 -27.88
CA ALA A 344 25.05 -8.68 -27.93
C ALA A 344 24.15 -8.60 -26.68
N GLU A 345 23.59 -7.41 -26.39
CA GLU A 345 22.58 -7.25 -25.36
C GLU A 345 21.40 -8.19 -25.62
N GLY A 346 21.03 -9.00 -24.62
CA GLY A 346 19.98 -9.99 -24.79
C GLY A 346 19.74 -10.88 -23.57
N VAL A 347 18.94 -11.93 -23.80
CA VAL A 347 18.51 -12.86 -22.75
C VAL A 347 19.67 -13.61 -22.13
N ALA A 348 20.68 -13.98 -22.92
CA ALA A 348 21.87 -14.69 -22.42
C ALA A 348 22.62 -13.89 -21.35
N VAL A 349 22.84 -12.58 -21.59
CA VAL A 349 23.47 -11.66 -20.64
C VAL A 349 22.64 -11.56 -19.35
N GLY A 350 21.32 -11.45 -19.50
CA GLY A 350 20.39 -11.43 -18.36
C GLY A 350 20.41 -12.70 -17.53
N LEU A 351 20.46 -13.86 -18.16
CA LEU A 351 20.55 -15.18 -17.49
C LEU A 351 21.85 -15.31 -16.69
N ILE A 352 22.98 -14.94 -17.30
CA ILE A 352 24.29 -14.99 -16.62
C ILE A 352 24.31 -14.06 -15.42
N LYS A 353 23.88 -12.80 -15.60
CA LYS A 353 23.84 -11.80 -14.53
C LYS A 353 22.96 -12.25 -13.38
N GLU A 354 21.77 -12.81 -13.67
CA GLU A 354 20.87 -13.32 -12.65
C GLU A 354 21.44 -14.53 -11.93
N ALA A 355 22.10 -15.45 -12.65
CA ALA A 355 22.73 -16.62 -12.06
C ALA A 355 23.91 -16.26 -11.11
N ILE A 356 24.70 -15.23 -11.45
CA ILE A 356 25.75 -14.71 -10.56
C ILE A 356 25.10 -14.11 -9.32
N LYS A 357 24.07 -13.28 -9.47
CA LYS A 357 23.34 -12.67 -8.35
C LYS A 357 22.81 -13.76 -7.40
N GLU A 358 22.12 -14.76 -7.94
CA GLU A 358 21.58 -15.86 -7.14
C GLU A 358 22.69 -16.66 -6.43
N ALA A 359 23.82 -16.89 -7.08
CA ALA A 359 24.96 -17.59 -6.47
C ALA A 359 25.55 -16.82 -5.28
N VAL A 360 25.62 -15.48 -5.37
CA VAL A 360 26.03 -14.62 -4.26
C VAL A 360 25.00 -14.65 -3.13
N LEU A 361 23.72 -14.50 -3.44
CA LEU A 361 22.64 -14.51 -2.44
C LEU A 361 22.55 -15.85 -1.70
N GLU A 362 22.78 -16.96 -2.39
CA GLU A 362 22.83 -18.30 -1.79
C GLU A 362 24.15 -18.56 -1.04
N GLY A 363 25.15 -17.69 -1.19
CA GLY A 363 26.48 -17.86 -0.58
C GLY A 363 27.31 -18.96 -1.23
N ARG A 364 26.99 -19.34 -2.47
CA ARG A 364 27.79 -20.30 -3.27
C ARG A 364 29.10 -19.69 -3.71
N ILE A 365 29.12 -18.39 -3.95
CA ILE A 365 30.31 -17.60 -4.24
C ILE A 365 30.32 -16.34 -3.36
N PRO A 366 31.50 -15.80 -3.00
CA PRO A 366 31.59 -14.51 -2.35
C PRO A 366 31.19 -13.38 -3.31
N ASN A 367 30.83 -12.23 -2.74
CA ASN A 367 30.53 -11.00 -3.51
C ASN A 367 31.83 -10.31 -3.96
N GLU A 368 32.61 -10.99 -4.79
CA GLU A 368 33.92 -10.59 -5.30
C GLU A 368 34.01 -10.82 -6.80
N HIS A 369 34.70 -9.94 -7.52
CA HIS A 369 34.80 -9.96 -8.96
C HIS A 369 35.38 -11.29 -9.50
N ASP A 370 36.51 -11.75 -8.97
CA ASP A 370 37.20 -12.93 -9.49
C ASP A 370 36.35 -14.19 -9.34
N ALA A 371 35.68 -14.37 -8.19
CA ALA A 371 34.79 -15.49 -7.96
C ALA A 371 33.56 -15.44 -8.89
N ALA A 372 32.99 -14.25 -9.12
CA ALA A 372 31.87 -14.09 -10.03
C ALA A 372 32.28 -14.32 -11.49
N PHE A 373 33.49 -13.93 -11.88
CA PHE A 373 34.03 -14.15 -13.21
C PHE A 373 34.27 -15.65 -13.48
N GLU A 374 34.91 -16.37 -12.52
CA GLU A 374 35.09 -17.81 -12.63
C GLU A 374 33.75 -18.54 -12.74
N TYR A 375 32.78 -18.12 -11.91
CA TYR A 375 31.41 -18.70 -11.96
C TYR A 375 30.73 -18.42 -13.29
N MET A 376 30.84 -17.20 -13.84
CA MET A 376 30.35 -16.83 -15.17
C MET A 376 30.91 -17.80 -16.24
N MET A 377 32.21 -18.01 -16.22
CA MET A 377 32.86 -18.90 -17.20
C MET A 377 32.41 -20.35 -17.07
N ALA A 378 32.07 -20.81 -15.87
CA ALA A 378 31.55 -22.17 -15.62
C ALA A 378 30.11 -22.36 -16.14
N ILE A 379 29.27 -21.32 -16.09
CA ILE A 379 27.83 -21.43 -16.43
C ILE A 379 27.49 -20.96 -17.86
N LYS A 380 28.42 -20.34 -18.58
CA LYS A 380 28.17 -19.67 -19.87
C LYS A 380 27.47 -20.56 -20.89
N ASP A 381 27.91 -21.80 -21.06
CA ASP A 381 27.38 -22.69 -22.09
C ASP A 381 25.92 -23.08 -21.83
N GLU A 382 25.59 -23.32 -20.56
CA GLU A 382 24.20 -23.59 -20.14
C GLU A 382 23.31 -22.34 -20.26
N ALA A 383 23.81 -21.16 -19.94
CA ALA A 383 23.07 -19.92 -20.11
C ALA A 383 22.79 -19.60 -21.59
N LEU A 384 23.78 -19.85 -22.46
CA LEU A 384 23.62 -19.73 -23.92
C LEU A 384 22.59 -20.71 -24.47
N ARG A 385 22.63 -21.97 -24.02
CA ARG A 385 21.64 -22.98 -24.39
C ARG A 385 20.22 -22.54 -24.00
N ARG A 386 20.04 -22.05 -22.77
CA ARG A 386 18.73 -21.56 -22.30
C ARG A 386 18.26 -20.31 -23.05
N ALA A 387 19.17 -19.43 -23.42
CA ALA A 387 18.83 -18.27 -24.25
C ALA A 387 18.35 -18.69 -25.64
N ALA A 388 19.01 -19.66 -26.28
CA ALA A 388 18.58 -20.21 -27.59
C ALA A 388 17.16 -20.84 -27.50
N LEU A 389 16.88 -21.61 -26.42
CA LEU A 389 15.54 -22.17 -26.20
C LEU A 389 14.47 -21.08 -26.03
N PHE A 390 14.83 -19.97 -25.36
CA PHE A 390 13.90 -18.84 -25.22
C PHE A 390 13.61 -18.17 -26.56
N GLU A 391 14.63 -17.91 -27.36
CA GLU A 391 14.48 -17.28 -28.67
C GLU A 391 13.64 -18.15 -29.60
N GLU A 392 13.91 -19.47 -29.64
CA GLU A 392 13.12 -20.44 -30.40
C GLU A 392 11.65 -20.42 -29.95
N MET A 393 11.38 -20.46 -28.64
CA MET A 393 10.03 -20.42 -28.12
C MET A 393 9.33 -19.09 -28.45
N VAL A 394 10.01 -17.94 -28.30
CA VAL A 394 9.47 -16.61 -28.64
C VAL A 394 9.11 -16.51 -30.12
N ALA A 395 9.91 -17.08 -31.01
CA ALA A 395 9.64 -17.08 -32.44
C ALA A 395 8.31 -17.80 -32.81
N THR A 396 7.87 -18.75 -31.99
CA THR A 396 6.61 -19.48 -32.19
C THR A 396 5.39 -18.74 -31.63
N LEU A 397 5.55 -17.76 -30.71
CA LEU A 397 4.45 -17.09 -30.02
C LEU A 397 3.77 -16.03 -30.88
N GLN A 398 2.44 -16.17 -31.07
CA GLN A 398 1.63 -15.21 -31.83
C GLN A 398 0.56 -14.54 -30.93
N GLY A 399 0.30 -13.26 -31.19
CA GLY A 399 -0.82 -12.51 -30.59
C GLY A 399 -0.98 -12.69 -29.08
N PRO A 400 -2.10 -13.28 -28.63
CA PRO A 400 -2.41 -13.45 -27.20
C PRO A 400 -1.47 -14.41 -26.45
N GLU A 401 -0.73 -15.29 -27.16
CA GLU A 401 0.22 -16.25 -26.57
C GLU A 401 1.41 -15.54 -25.90
N ARG A 402 1.71 -14.30 -26.29
CA ARG A 402 2.74 -13.47 -25.66
C ARG A 402 2.48 -13.19 -24.15
N LYS A 403 1.26 -13.44 -23.67
CA LYS A 403 0.96 -13.39 -22.23
C LYS A 403 1.75 -14.43 -21.43
N ALA A 404 2.18 -15.52 -22.04
CA ALA A 404 2.98 -16.55 -21.41
C ALA A 404 4.47 -16.21 -21.29
N LEU A 405 4.95 -15.14 -21.95
CA LEU A 405 6.37 -14.76 -21.95
C LEU A 405 6.96 -14.62 -20.54
N GLY A 406 6.21 -14.04 -19.60
CA GLY A 406 6.65 -13.87 -18.22
C GLY A 406 6.93 -15.19 -17.52
N ALA A 407 6.00 -16.15 -17.64
CA ALA A 407 6.13 -17.46 -17.01
C ALA A 407 7.23 -18.32 -17.69
N ILE A 408 7.34 -18.24 -19.02
CA ILE A 408 8.43 -18.90 -19.76
C ILE A 408 9.79 -18.37 -19.31
N LYS A 409 9.93 -17.04 -19.22
CA LYS A 409 11.14 -16.39 -18.76
C LYS A 409 11.50 -16.81 -17.32
N GLU A 410 10.52 -16.85 -16.44
CA GLU A 410 10.72 -17.24 -15.03
C GLU A 410 11.29 -18.67 -14.91
N VAL A 411 10.78 -19.64 -15.65
CA VAL A 411 11.27 -21.02 -15.63
C VAL A 411 12.67 -21.14 -16.20
N LEU A 412 12.99 -20.38 -17.25
CA LEU A 412 14.33 -20.30 -17.81
C LEU A 412 15.35 -19.75 -16.79
N PHE A 413 14.96 -18.72 -16.05
CA PHE A 413 15.82 -18.12 -15.01
C PHE A 413 16.00 -19.04 -13.80
N ARG A 414 14.96 -19.78 -13.38
CA ARG A 414 15.07 -20.77 -12.30
C ARG A 414 15.94 -21.97 -12.64
N GLY A 415 16.09 -22.27 -13.92
CA GLY A 415 16.91 -23.39 -14.37
C GLY A 415 16.23 -24.75 -14.29
N ASP A 416 14.93 -24.81 -14.06
CA ASP A 416 14.13 -26.03 -13.93
C ASP A 416 13.79 -26.67 -15.31
N LEU A 417 14.76 -26.71 -16.23
CA LEU A 417 14.58 -27.28 -17.55
C LEU A 417 15.37 -28.58 -17.71
N PRO A 418 14.82 -29.57 -18.44
CA PRO A 418 15.58 -30.74 -18.85
C PRO A 418 16.84 -30.36 -19.65
N THR A 419 17.88 -31.17 -19.56
CA THR A 419 19.10 -31.00 -20.37
C THR A 419 18.86 -31.34 -21.84
N ASP A 420 17.92 -32.24 -22.14
CA ASP A 420 17.50 -32.57 -23.49
C ASP A 420 16.71 -31.42 -24.11
N HIS A 421 17.03 -31.07 -25.34
CA HIS A 421 16.49 -29.92 -26.05
C HIS A 421 14.97 -30.05 -26.32
N GLU A 422 14.53 -31.21 -26.84
CA GLU A 422 13.12 -31.43 -27.15
C GLU A 422 12.26 -31.51 -25.91
N ALA A 423 12.77 -32.16 -24.84
CA ALA A 423 12.08 -32.20 -23.55
C ALA A 423 11.97 -30.82 -22.89
N ALA A 424 12.99 -29.96 -23.04
CA ALA A 424 12.96 -28.59 -22.55
C ALA A 424 11.91 -27.74 -23.31
N LEU A 425 11.87 -27.82 -24.65
CA LEU A 425 10.85 -27.15 -25.45
C LEU A 425 9.43 -27.64 -25.12
N ALA A 426 9.23 -28.95 -24.98
CA ALA A 426 7.95 -29.53 -24.61
C ALA A 426 7.46 -28.97 -23.25
N LYS A 427 8.36 -28.83 -22.25
CA LYS A 427 8.04 -28.23 -20.95
C LYS A 427 7.64 -26.76 -21.10
N LEU A 428 8.34 -25.98 -21.93
CA LEU A 428 8.00 -24.57 -22.18
C LEU A 428 6.64 -24.44 -22.88
N HIS A 429 6.32 -25.32 -23.84
CA HIS A 429 4.99 -25.37 -24.46
C HIS A 429 3.90 -25.71 -23.45
N GLN A 430 4.12 -26.67 -22.54
CA GLN A 430 3.16 -27.00 -21.48
C GLN A 430 2.89 -25.80 -20.56
N ILE A 431 3.91 -25.02 -20.20
CA ILE A 431 3.78 -23.80 -19.42
C ILE A 431 2.95 -22.76 -20.17
N LYS A 432 3.21 -22.57 -21.47
CA LYS A 432 2.41 -21.68 -22.34
C LYS A 432 0.93 -22.05 -22.26
N GLU A 433 0.58 -23.31 -22.50
CA GLU A 433 -0.81 -23.78 -22.47
C GLU A 433 -1.47 -23.58 -21.10
N THR A 434 -0.74 -23.86 -20.01
CA THR A 434 -1.24 -23.64 -18.64
C THR A 434 -1.57 -22.17 -18.37
N VAL A 435 -0.72 -21.24 -18.81
CA VAL A 435 -0.95 -19.80 -18.64
C VAL A 435 -2.12 -19.30 -19.48
N LEU A 436 -2.27 -19.82 -20.69
CA LEU A 436 -3.38 -19.47 -21.58
C LEU A 436 -4.71 -19.97 -21.04
N ALA A 437 -4.78 -21.20 -20.54
CA ALA A 437 -5.96 -21.77 -19.90
C ALA A 437 -6.39 -20.96 -18.68
N ALA A 438 -5.46 -20.65 -17.77
CA ALA A 438 -5.72 -19.81 -16.60
C ALA A 438 -6.19 -18.38 -16.97
N SER A 439 -5.70 -17.85 -18.10
CA SER A 439 -6.10 -16.52 -18.59
C SER A 439 -7.50 -16.54 -19.22
N ALA A 440 -7.94 -17.66 -19.77
CA ALA A 440 -9.28 -17.83 -20.33
C ALA A 440 -10.35 -17.98 -19.23
N GLU A 441 -10.01 -18.66 -18.13
CA GLU A 441 -10.90 -18.80 -16.95
C GLU A 441 -11.04 -17.49 -16.16
N ALA A 442 -10.05 -16.60 -16.24
CA ALA A 442 -10.03 -15.29 -15.57
C ALA A 442 -10.72 -14.16 -16.36
N ALA A 443 -11.48 -14.46 -17.43
CA ALA A 443 -12.27 -13.46 -18.16
C ALA A 443 -13.34 -12.85 -17.23
N PRO A 444 -13.56 -11.51 -17.25
CA PRO A 444 -14.36 -10.81 -16.25
C PRO A 444 -15.82 -11.29 -16.29
N PHE A 445 -16.32 -11.64 -15.10
CA PHE A 445 -17.76 -11.80 -14.83
C PHE A 445 -18.46 -10.52 -15.29
N SER A 446 -19.11 -10.56 -16.43
CA SER A 446 -19.99 -9.49 -16.90
C SER A 446 -21.19 -9.43 -15.95
N PRO A 447 -21.50 -8.30 -15.30
CA PRO A 447 -22.70 -8.25 -14.48
C PRO A 447 -23.90 -8.49 -15.39
N ALA A 448 -24.70 -9.51 -15.06
CA ALA A 448 -25.96 -9.81 -15.70
C ALA A 448 -26.81 -8.54 -15.73
N LYS A 449 -27.25 -8.14 -16.92
CA LYS A 449 -28.29 -7.12 -17.09
C LYS A 449 -29.49 -7.54 -16.25
N GLY A 450 -29.86 -6.68 -15.27
CA GLY A 450 -31.07 -6.85 -14.50
C GLY A 450 -32.30 -6.95 -15.41
N PRO A 451 -33.37 -7.60 -14.98
CA PRO A 451 -34.57 -7.76 -15.80
C PRO A 451 -35.19 -6.39 -16.11
N GLU A 452 -35.43 -6.17 -17.38
CA GLU A 452 -36.23 -5.06 -17.89
C GLU A 452 -37.60 -5.03 -17.16
N ALA A 453 -37.90 -3.92 -16.54
CA ALA A 453 -39.23 -3.64 -16.02
C ALA A 453 -40.21 -3.58 -17.18
N VAL A 454 -41.08 -4.57 -17.28
CA VAL A 454 -42.27 -4.54 -18.12
C VAL A 454 -43.34 -3.71 -17.43
N ARG A 455 -43.64 -2.54 -18.00
CA ARG A 455 -44.81 -1.67 -17.87
C ARG A 455 -45.34 -1.33 -16.49
#